data_7011a29b2a4b4fbe753215ff03a20c31
#
_entry.id   7011a29b2a4b4fbe753215ff03a20c31
#
_cell.length_a   1.000
_cell.length_b   1.000
_cell.length_c   1.000
_cell.angle_alpha   90.00
_cell.angle_beta   90.00
_cell.angle_gamma   90.00
#
_symmetry.space_group_name_H-M   'P 1'
#
loop_
_entity.id
_entity.type
_entity.pdbx_description
1 polymer ?
#
loop_
_entity_poly.entity_id
_entity_poly.type
_entity_poly.pdbx_seq_one_letter_code
_entity_poly.pdbx_strand_id
1 'polypeptide(L)'
;LYYFSLYDEPLVLYRDENKNVRCIKNICPHRGASFFGGTLSDGVITCPYHGAKFSSGGSCQNLDRITCRHIVDNNYDNYAKRIHLSQYKTSEKNGYIFVHFSKKSETDLNNISEDTPISNYELYENGFSHKDYVFEEVLVDFKCDWSRIIENHLDILHIFWVHGDTIPDKDVNKNVLVSFNQKININPKYIESIYYYKNDPTKEFIRIKYIPPGRILIYKGDPS
;
A
#
# COMPACT_ATOMS: atom_id res chain seq x y z
N LEU A 1 -17.87 -0.33 5.30
CA LEU A 1 -16.71 -0.02 6.14
C LEU A 1 -15.80 -1.24 6.15
N TYR A 2 -14.54 -1.04 5.83
CA TYR A 2 -13.50 -2.08 5.89
C TYR A 2 -12.48 -1.71 6.96
N TYR A 3 -12.30 -2.58 7.95
CA TYR A 3 -11.46 -2.36 9.13
C TYR A 3 -10.17 -3.15 9.02
N PHE A 4 -9.03 -2.50 9.27
CA PHE A 4 -7.72 -3.14 9.23
C PHE A 4 -6.74 -2.38 10.14
N SER A 5 -5.54 -2.92 10.31
CA SER A 5 -4.45 -2.25 11.00
C SER A 5 -3.22 -2.19 10.11
N LEU A 6 -2.52 -1.07 10.11
CA LEU A 6 -1.27 -0.90 9.37
C LEU A 6 -0.28 -0.13 10.27
N TYR A 7 0.91 -0.70 10.50
CA TYR A 7 1.89 -0.18 11.46
C TYR A 7 1.30 0.08 12.85
N ASP A 8 0.50 -0.88 13.36
CA ASP A 8 -0.23 -0.79 14.63
C ASP A 8 -1.27 0.33 14.72
N GLU A 9 -1.48 1.07 13.63
CA GLU A 9 -2.51 2.09 13.52
C GLU A 9 -3.83 1.45 13.07
N PRO A 10 -4.90 1.52 13.88
CA PRO A 10 -6.20 1.01 13.49
C PRO A 10 -6.88 1.96 12.49
N LEU A 11 -7.34 1.43 11.38
CA LEU A 11 -7.85 2.18 10.24
C LEU A 11 -9.21 1.68 9.77
N VAL A 12 -9.94 2.59 9.11
CA VAL A 12 -11.18 2.29 8.39
C VAL A 12 -11.08 2.83 6.98
N LEU A 13 -11.32 1.97 5.99
CA LEU A 13 -11.55 2.36 4.60
C LEU A 13 -13.04 2.36 4.29
N TYR A 14 -13.47 3.34 3.52
CA TYR A 14 -14.84 3.41 2.98
C TYR A 14 -14.86 4.19 1.68
N ARG A 15 -15.98 4.12 0.94
CA ARG A 15 -16.23 4.97 -0.21
C ARG A 15 -17.18 6.09 0.18
N ASP A 16 -16.83 7.31 -0.20
CA ASP A 16 -17.69 8.48 0.00
C ASP A 16 -18.87 8.50 -0.98
N GLU A 17 -19.66 9.54 -0.94
CA GLU A 17 -20.83 9.78 -1.81
C GLU A 17 -20.45 9.81 -3.30
N ASN A 18 -19.21 10.20 -3.62
CA ASN A 18 -18.66 10.26 -4.98
C ASN A 18 -17.91 8.98 -5.38
N LYS A 19 -17.99 7.91 -4.55
CA LYS A 19 -17.28 6.65 -4.72
C LYS A 19 -15.76 6.74 -4.52
N ASN A 20 -15.22 7.87 -4.11
CA ASN A 20 -13.81 8.00 -3.78
C ASN A 20 -13.47 7.21 -2.52
N VAL A 21 -12.33 6.55 -2.52
CA VAL A 21 -11.82 5.87 -1.33
C VAL A 21 -11.39 6.88 -0.29
N ARG A 22 -11.81 6.65 0.95
CA ARG A 22 -11.42 7.42 2.14
C ARG A 22 -10.80 6.49 3.16
N CYS A 23 -9.79 6.99 3.85
CA CYS A 23 -9.14 6.31 4.96
C CYS A 23 -9.14 7.20 6.19
N ILE A 24 -9.62 6.68 7.30
CA ILE A 24 -9.64 7.40 8.58
C ILE A 24 -9.03 6.53 9.68
N LYS A 25 -8.54 7.18 10.72
CA LYS A 25 -8.20 6.50 11.96
C LYS A 25 -9.46 5.87 12.58
N ASN A 26 -9.39 4.63 13.00
CA ASN A 26 -10.51 3.92 13.63
C ASN A 26 -10.70 4.35 15.10
N ILE A 27 -10.68 5.65 15.34
CA ILE A 27 -10.84 6.27 16.65
C ILE A 27 -11.74 7.49 16.50
N CYS A 28 -12.93 7.42 17.09
CA CYS A 28 -13.86 8.54 17.06
C CYS A 28 -13.30 9.72 17.89
N PRO A 29 -13.15 10.91 17.30
CA PRO A 29 -12.56 12.06 18.00
C PRO A 29 -13.42 12.60 19.14
N HIS A 30 -14.69 12.17 19.24
CA HIS A 30 -15.56 12.58 20.35
C HIS A 30 -15.08 11.98 21.69
N ARG A 31 -14.92 10.64 21.78
CA ARG A 31 -14.53 9.94 23.00
C ARG A 31 -13.69 8.67 22.77
N GLY A 32 -12.97 8.59 21.68
CA GLY A 32 -12.01 7.51 21.44
C GLY A 32 -12.60 6.17 21.04
N ALA A 33 -13.93 6.07 20.83
CA ALA A 33 -14.54 4.80 20.46
C ALA A 33 -14.14 4.38 19.02
N SER A 34 -14.07 3.06 18.80
CA SER A 34 -13.93 2.51 17.46
C SER A 34 -15.19 2.76 16.62
N PHE A 35 -15.01 2.91 15.30
CA PHE A 35 -16.10 2.93 14.33
C PHE A 35 -16.63 1.52 13.99
N PHE A 36 -16.07 0.47 14.58
CA PHE A 36 -16.56 -0.89 14.37
C PHE A 36 -18.03 -1.01 14.80
N GLY A 37 -18.89 -1.49 13.89
CA GLY A 37 -20.34 -1.50 14.10
C GLY A 37 -21.04 -0.18 13.80
N GLY A 38 -20.31 0.85 13.37
CA GLY A 38 -20.88 2.09 12.87
C GLY A 38 -21.53 1.93 11.49
N THR A 39 -22.23 2.96 11.04
CA THR A 39 -22.92 2.99 9.75
C THR A 39 -22.33 4.01 8.80
N LEU A 40 -22.47 3.75 7.50
CA LEU A 40 -22.12 4.65 6.43
C LEU A 40 -23.37 4.87 5.55
N SER A 41 -23.78 6.13 5.38
CA SER A 41 -24.85 6.50 4.47
C SER A 41 -24.46 7.79 3.77
N ASP A 42 -24.51 7.81 2.44
CA ASP A 42 -24.23 8.98 1.60
C ASP A 42 -22.92 9.70 1.98
N GLY A 43 -21.85 8.93 2.19
CA GLY A 43 -20.53 9.46 2.57
C GLY A 43 -20.42 9.89 4.04
N VAL A 44 -21.52 9.83 4.81
CA VAL A 44 -21.54 10.18 6.24
C VAL A 44 -21.30 8.95 7.07
N ILE A 45 -20.21 8.96 7.85
CA ILE A 45 -19.91 7.90 8.81
C ILE A 45 -20.50 8.24 10.18
N THR A 46 -21.17 7.26 10.80
CA THR A 46 -21.79 7.42 12.13
C THR A 46 -21.09 6.51 13.16
N CYS A 47 -20.62 7.11 14.22
CA CYS A 47 -20.02 6.38 15.34
C CYS A 47 -21.08 5.59 16.08
N PRO A 48 -20.86 4.28 16.36
CA PRO A 48 -21.86 3.45 17.01
C PRO A 48 -22.04 3.76 18.50
N TYR A 49 -21.05 4.46 19.10
CA TYR A 49 -21.06 4.68 20.55
C TYR A 49 -22.04 5.77 20.98
N HIS A 50 -22.01 6.94 20.30
CA HIS A 50 -22.88 8.08 20.65
C HIS A 50 -23.56 8.72 19.43
N GLY A 51 -23.57 8.06 18.28
CA GLY A 51 -24.22 8.58 17.08
C GLY A 51 -23.57 9.81 16.45
N ALA A 52 -22.33 10.14 16.84
CA ALA A 52 -21.61 11.23 16.21
C ALA A 52 -21.44 11.00 14.70
N LYS A 53 -21.83 11.97 13.88
CA LYS A 53 -21.84 11.89 12.43
C LYS A 53 -20.75 12.76 11.84
N PHE A 54 -20.02 12.21 10.88
CA PHE A 54 -18.92 12.90 10.21
C PHE A 54 -19.07 12.81 8.69
N SER A 55 -18.86 13.94 8.02
CA SER A 55 -18.83 14.00 6.56
C SER A 55 -17.59 13.27 5.98
N SER A 56 -17.59 13.04 4.68
CA SER A 56 -16.43 12.55 3.92
C SER A 56 -15.20 13.47 4.04
N GLY A 57 -15.41 14.77 4.25
CA GLY A 57 -14.36 15.74 4.55
C GLY A 57 -13.87 15.70 6.02
N GLY A 58 -14.39 14.78 6.86
CA GLY A 58 -13.95 14.60 8.25
C GLY A 58 -14.59 15.53 9.26
N SER A 59 -15.39 16.52 8.83
CA SER A 59 -16.04 17.46 9.74
C SER A 59 -17.20 16.82 10.48
N CYS A 60 -17.34 17.14 11.77
CA CYS A 60 -18.48 16.70 12.55
C CYS A 60 -19.75 17.44 12.07
N GLN A 61 -20.75 16.68 11.64
CA GLN A 61 -22.04 17.22 11.20
C GLN A 61 -23.07 17.21 12.34
N ASN A 62 -23.02 16.22 13.22
CA ASN A 62 -23.95 16.12 14.31
C ASN A 62 -23.34 15.33 15.47
N LEU A 63 -23.52 15.84 16.68
CA LEU A 63 -23.32 15.14 17.95
C LEU A 63 -24.66 15.00 18.65
N ASP A 64 -24.93 13.86 19.25
CA ASP A 64 -26.13 13.72 20.05
C ASP A 64 -26.07 14.66 21.27
N ARG A 65 -26.99 15.65 21.28
CA ARG A 65 -27.10 16.60 22.38
C ARG A 65 -27.42 15.94 23.73
N ILE A 66 -28.03 14.77 23.73
CA ILE A 66 -28.32 14.03 24.95
C ILE A 66 -27.04 13.56 25.61
N THR A 67 -26.10 13.05 24.83
CA THR A 67 -24.80 12.56 25.31
C THR A 67 -23.81 13.68 25.58
N CYS A 68 -24.05 14.87 25.03
CA CYS A 68 -23.21 16.07 25.16
C CYS A 68 -23.83 17.12 26.11
N ARG A 69 -24.64 16.72 27.07
CA ARG A 69 -25.32 17.63 28.04
C ARG A 69 -24.38 18.54 28.85
N HIS A 70 -23.12 18.17 28.97
CA HIS A 70 -22.10 18.98 29.64
C HIS A 70 -21.65 20.19 28.81
N ILE A 71 -22.04 20.26 27.53
CA ILE A 71 -21.75 21.38 26.65
C ILE A 71 -22.92 22.32 26.69
N VAL A 72 -22.69 23.52 27.20
CA VAL A 72 -23.70 24.58 27.28
C VAL A 72 -24.13 24.95 25.85
N ASP A 73 -25.44 25.12 25.62
CA ASP A 73 -26.07 25.28 24.30
C ASP A 73 -25.38 26.32 23.39
N ASN A 74 -24.86 27.41 23.93
CA ASN A 74 -24.15 28.45 23.18
C ASN A 74 -22.77 28.01 22.65
N ASN A 75 -22.21 26.89 23.11
CA ASN A 75 -20.90 26.39 22.73
C ASN A 75 -20.94 25.09 21.93
N TYR A 76 -22.13 24.49 21.78
CA TYR A 76 -22.29 23.19 21.11
C TYR A 76 -21.76 23.22 19.65
N ASP A 77 -22.17 24.19 18.87
CA ASP A 77 -21.73 24.31 17.48
C ASP A 77 -20.23 24.60 17.36
N ASN A 78 -19.69 25.37 18.29
CA ASN A 78 -18.26 25.64 18.36
C ASN A 78 -17.45 24.39 18.77
N TYR A 79 -18.02 23.58 19.63
CA TYR A 79 -17.40 22.30 20.03
C TYR A 79 -17.43 21.30 18.86
N ALA A 80 -18.57 21.12 18.21
CA ALA A 80 -18.72 20.24 17.06
C ALA A 80 -17.75 20.64 15.92
N LYS A 81 -17.57 21.93 15.65
CA LYS A 81 -16.63 22.44 14.64
C LYS A 81 -15.18 22.13 14.94
N ARG A 82 -14.82 21.85 16.18
CA ARG A 82 -13.44 21.49 16.59
C ARG A 82 -13.15 20.01 16.49
N ILE A 83 -14.18 19.18 16.28
CA ILE A 83 -14.07 17.73 16.22
C ILE A 83 -13.98 17.32 14.76
N HIS A 84 -12.84 16.77 14.37
CA HIS A 84 -12.59 16.26 13.03
C HIS A 84 -12.04 14.83 13.07
N LEU A 85 -12.38 14.05 12.05
CA LEU A 85 -11.76 12.75 11.83
C LEU A 85 -10.29 12.93 11.45
N SER A 86 -9.43 12.14 12.02
CA SER A 86 -8.07 11.99 11.51
C SER A 86 -8.12 11.19 10.22
N GLN A 87 -7.77 11.83 9.12
CA GLN A 87 -7.84 11.28 7.77
C GLN A 87 -6.45 11.03 7.20
N TYR A 88 -6.36 10.05 6.32
CA TYR A 88 -5.17 9.74 5.55
C TYR A 88 -5.46 9.98 4.06
N LYS A 89 -4.50 10.59 3.36
CA LYS A 89 -4.62 10.74 1.92
C LYS A 89 -4.65 9.36 1.26
N THR A 90 -5.59 9.17 0.34
CA THR A 90 -5.75 7.92 -0.40
C THR A 90 -5.65 8.19 -1.89
N SER A 91 -5.19 7.19 -2.62
CA SER A 91 -5.35 7.13 -4.07
C SER A 91 -5.73 5.72 -4.48
N GLU A 92 -6.42 5.60 -5.60
CA GLU A 92 -6.79 4.31 -6.20
C GLU A 92 -6.21 4.25 -7.60
N LYS A 93 -5.45 3.19 -7.89
CA LYS A 93 -4.86 2.97 -9.21
C LYS A 93 -4.78 1.48 -9.50
N ASN A 94 -5.29 1.07 -10.66
CA ASN A 94 -5.24 -0.31 -11.15
C ASN A 94 -5.82 -1.35 -10.16
N GLY A 95 -6.91 -1.00 -9.45
CA GLY A 95 -7.54 -1.86 -8.46
C GLY A 95 -6.89 -1.86 -7.07
N TYR A 96 -5.74 -1.20 -6.92
CA TYR A 96 -5.07 -1.06 -5.63
C TYR A 96 -5.42 0.25 -4.94
N ILE A 97 -5.57 0.19 -3.63
CA ILE A 97 -5.79 1.34 -2.77
C ILE A 97 -4.49 1.64 -2.04
N PHE A 98 -4.01 2.86 -2.20
CA PHE A 98 -2.81 3.36 -1.53
C PHE A 98 -3.22 4.32 -0.43
N VAL A 99 -2.63 4.14 0.76
CA VAL A 99 -2.82 5.02 1.91
C VAL A 99 -1.49 5.69 2.23
N HIS A 100 -1.49 7.02 2.26
CA HIS A 100 -0.29 7.79 2.55
C HIS A 100 -0.17 8.04 4.06
N PHE A 101 0.86 7.47 4.67
CA PHE A 101 1.23 7.73 6.07
C PHE A 101 2.25 8.86 6.13
N SER A 102 1.86 10.00 6.70
CA SER A 102 2.76 11.10 6.99
C SER A 102 2.75 11.38 8.48
N LYS A 103 3.94 11.65 9.05
CA LYS A 103 4.06 12.19 10.42
C LYS A 103 3.72 13.69 10.48
N LYS A 104 3.45 14.32 9.34
CA LYS A 104 3.13 15.73 9.23
C LYS A 104 1.65 15.98 9.50
N SER A 105 1.33 17.20 9.97
CA SER A 105 -0.03 17.62 10.26
C SER A 105 -0.95 17.57 9.04
N GLU A 106 -2.28 17.52 9.26
CA GLU A 106 -3.31 17.47 8.20
C GLU A 106 -3.18 18.63 7.19
N THR A 107 -2.65 19.78 7.60
CA THR A 107 -2.38 20.93 6.73
C THR A 107 -1.30 20.63 5.67
N ASP A 108 -0.40 19.70 5.94
CA ASP A 108 0.65 19.30 5.00
C ASP A 108 0.16 18.27 3.96
N LEU A 109 -0.98 17.62 4.19
CA LEU A 109 -1.54 16.63 3.27
C LEU A 109 -2.00 17.25 1.93
N ASN A 110 -2.41 18.51 1.95
CA ASN A 110 -2.81 19.24 0.75
C ASN A 110 -1.60 19.63 -0.13
N ASN A 111 -0.41 19.64 0.44
CA ASN A 111 0.85 19.99 -0.23
C ASN A 111 1.68 18.77 -0.66
N ILE A 112 1.14 17.55 -0.52
CA ILE A 112 1.79 16.37 -1.08
C ILE A 112 1.65 16.47 -2.60
N SER A 113 2.78 16.75 -3.26
CA SER A 113 2.83 16.86 -4.72
C SER A 113 2.34 15.56 -5.36
N GLU A 114 1.84 15.65 -6.58
CA GLU A 114 1.46 14.49 -7.40
C GLU A 114 2.68 13.57 -7.69
N ASP A 115 3.90 14.06 -7.44
CA ASP A 115 5.15 13.31 -7.52
C ASP A 115 5.40 12.34 -6.35
N THR A 116 4.41 12.05 -5.53
CA THR A 116 4.52 10.92 -4.60
C THR A 116 4.76 9.63 -5.38
N PRO A 117 5.51 8.65 -4.83
CA PRO A 117 5.77 7.38 -5.51
C PRO A 117 4.54 6.67 -6.06
N ILE A 118 3.35 7.04 -5.54
CA ILE A 118 2.05 6.52 -5.98
C ILE A 118 1.67 7.01 -7.38
N SER A 119 2.01 8.26 -7.76
CA SER A 119 1.67 8.81 -9.08
C SER A 119 2.35 8.04 -10.21
N ASN A 120 3.52 7.46 -9.93
CA ASN A 120 4.33 6.68 -10.86
C ASN A 120 4.20 5.16 -10.64
N TYR A 121 3.23 4.70 -9.83
CA TYR A 121 2.98 3.28 -9.67
C TYR A 121 2.25 2.74 -10.90
N GLU A 122 3.02 2.53 -11.95
CA GLU A 122 2.58 1.80 -13.12
C GLU A 122 2.75 0.31 -12.81
N LEU A 123 1.65 -0.43 -12.79
CA LEU A 123 1.70 -1.89 -12.64
C LEU A 123 2.46 -2.54 -13.80
N TYR A 124 2.51 -1.84 -14.93
CA TYR A 124 3.12 -2.32 -16.15
C TYR A 124 4.09 -1.26 -16.65
N GLU A 125 5.37 -1.60 -16.75
CA GLU A 125 6.32 -0.79 -17.51
C GLU A 125 5.93 -0.83 -18.99
N ASN A 126 6.10 0.28 -19.67
CA ASN A 126 5.77 0.56 -21.06
C ASN A 126 5.66 -0.67 -21.96
N GLY A 127 4.50 -0.90 -22.54
CA GLY A 127 4.27 -1.88 -23.60
C GLY A 127 3.27 -2.98 -23.32
N PHE A 128 2.82 -3.17 -22.06
CA PHE A 128 1.78 -4.14 -21.76
C PHE A 128 0.39 -3.51 -21.82
N SER A 129 -0.37 -3.84 -22.87
CA SER A 129 -1.78 -3.49 -22.96
C SER A 129 -2.62 -4.56 -22.29
N HIS A 130 -3.61 -4.16 -21.50
CA HIS A 130 -4.63 -5.08 -20.95
C HIS A 130 -5.34 -5.93 -22.01
N LYS A 131 -5.24 -5.53 -23.28
CA LYS A 131 -5.91 -6.23 -24.38
C LYS A 131 -5.17 -7.50 -24.84
N ASP A 132 -3.88 -7.57 -24.55
CA ASP A 132 -3.00 -8.61 -25.09
C ASP A 132 -2.63 -9.69 -24.06
N TYR A 133 -3.05 -9.52 -22.78
CA TYR A 133 -2.66 -10.40 -21.68
C TYR A 133 -3.84 -10.75 -20.79
N VAL A 134 -3.84 -11.98 -20.33
CA VAL A 134 -4.71 -12.45 -19.25
C VAL A 134 -3.96 -12.26 -17.94
N PHE A 135 -4.60 -11.59 -16.99
CA PHE A 135 -4.02 -11.36 -15.64
C PHE A 135 -4.68 -12.32 -14.66
N GLU A 136 -3.84 -12.94 -13.87
CA GLU A 136 -4.25 -13.74 -12.72
C GLU A 136 -3.63 -13.11 -11.47
N GLU A 137 -4.42 -12.93 -10.44
CA GLU A 137 -3.97 -12.46 -9.15
C GLU A 137 -3.90 -13.62 -8.17
N VAL A 138 -2.73 -13.82 -7.59
CA VAL A 138 -2.52 -14.83 -6.54
C VAL A 138 -2.18 -14.09 -5.24
N LEU A 139 -3.01 -14.30 -4.21
CA LEU A 139 -2.75 -13.78 -2.88
C LEU A 139 -2.03 -14.85 -2.05
N VAL A 140 -0.84 -14.51 -1.57
CA VAL A 140 -0.05 -15.38 -0.70
C VAL A 140 0.24 -14.65 0.61
N ASP A 141 -0.12 -15.27 1.74
CA ASP A 141 0.14 -14.74 3.08
C ASP A 141 1.42 -15.34 3.65
N PHE A 142 2.49 -14.56 3.70
CA PHE A 142 3.76 -14.94 4.30
C PHE A 142 3.80 -14.54 5.79
N LYS A 143 4.05 -15.51 6.66
CA LYS A 143 4.20 -15.28 8.12
C LYS A 143 5.62 -14.81 8.48
N CYS A 144 6.08 -13.74 7.81
CA CYS A 144 7.39 -13.14 8.05
C CYS A 144 7.36 -11.63 7.86
N ASP A 145 8.40 -10.94 8.28
CA ASP A 145 8.59 -9.53 7.98
C ASP A 145 8.73 -9.32 6.47
N TRP A 146 8.15 -8.26 5.94
CA TRP A 146 8.15 -7.93 4.52
C TRP A 146 9.56 -7.80 3.92
N SER A 147 10.55 -7.37 4.72
CA SER A 147 11.94 -7.25 4.27
C SER A 147 12.52 -8.60 3.85
N ARG A 148 12.09 -9.69 4.50
CA ARG A 148 12.53 -11.06 4.17
C ARG A 148 12.06 -11.49 2.80
N ILE A 149 10.86 -11.06 2.41
CA ILE A 149 10.33 -11.32 1.07
C ILE A 149 11.19 -10.61 0.02
N ILE A 150 11.55 -9.35 0.29
CA ILE A 150 12.41 -8.57 -0.62
C ILE A 150 13.82 -9.16 -0.72
N GLU A 151 14.45 -9.48 0.41
CA GLU A 151 15.76 -10.13 0.46
C GLU A 151 15.76 -11.43 -0.36
N ASN A 152 14.75 -12.27 -0.15
CA ASN A 152 14.62 -13.53 -0.88
C ASN A 152 14.51 -13.34 -2.39
N HIS A 153 13.71 -12.36 -2.84
CA HIS A 153 13.55 -12.10 -4.27
C HIS A 153 14.79 -11.47 -4.91
N LEU A 154 15.54 -10.65 -4.17
CA LEU A 154 16.78 -10.06 -4.69
C LEU A 154 17.93 -11.05 -4.74
N ASP A 155 17.88 -12.12 -3.96
CA ASP A 155 18.84 -13.22 -3.98
C ASP A 155 18.39 -14.33 -4.92
N ILE A 156 18.83 -14.28 -6.18
CA ILE A 156 18.52 -15.35 -7.16
C ILE A 156 19.28 -16.64 -6.87
N LEU A 157 20.39 -16.59 -6.13
CA LEU A 157 21.30 -17.73 -5.99
C LEU A 157 20.67 -18.85 -5.15
N HIS A 158 19.75 -18.52 -4.24
CA HIS A 158 19.05 -19.52 -3.44
C HIS A 158 18.20 -20.47 -4.30
N ILE A 159 17.69 -20.00 -5.45
CA ILE A 159 16.81 -20.80 -6.34
C ILE A 159 17.48 -22.11 -6.74
N PHE A 160 18.77 -22.09 -7.02
CA PHE A 160 19.50 -23.28 -7.45
C PHE A 160 19.72 -24.31 -6.33
N TRP A 161 19.67 -23.85 -5.07
CA TRP A 161 19.83 -24.73 -3.91
C TRP A 161 18.49 -25.18 -3.34
N VAL A 162 17.56 -24.25 -3.19
CA VAL A 162 16.28 -24.48 -2.51
C VAL A 162 15.24 -25.08 -3.48
N HIS A 163 15.29 -24.66 -4.73
CA HIS A 163 14.30 -25.01 -5.75
C HIS A 163 14.88 -25.86 -6.91
N GLY A 164 16.09 -26.40 -6.73
CA GLY A 164 16.79 -27.14 -7.78
C GLY A 164 16.03 -28.30 -8.38
N ASP A 165 15.14 -28.93 -7.59
CA ASP A 165 14.33 -30.06 -8.05
C ASP A 165 13.08 -29.62 -8.86
N THR A 166 12.68 -28.33 -8.76
CA THR A 166 11.48 -27.79 -9.42
C THR A 166 11.82 -26.96 -10.65
N ILE A 167 13.11 -26.67 -10.90
CA ILE A 167 13.54 -25.96 -12.10
C ILE A 167 13.50 -26.94 -13.27
N PRO A 168 12.71 -26.65 -14.33
CA PRO A 168 12.50 -27.58 -15.44
C PRO A 168 13.79 -27.88 -16.24
N ASP A 169 14.77 -27.00 -16.15
CA ASP A 169 16.00 -27.09 -16.92
C ASP A 169 17.02 -27.95 -16.15
N LYS A 170 17.08 -29.23 -16.50
CA LYS A 170 18.03 -30.18 -15.91
C LYS A 170 19.51 -29.83 -16.16
N ASP A 171 19.77 -28.89 -17.04
CA ASP A 171 21.09 -28.38 -17.38
C ASP A 171 21.58 -27.25 -16.44
N VAL A 172 20.75 -26.82 -15.50
CA VAL A 172 21.19 -25.94 -14.42
C VAL A 172 21.98 -26.77 -13.39
N ASN A 173 23.13 -27.22 -13.83
CA ASN A 173 24.10 -27.90 -13.00
C ASN A 173 24.53 -26.92 -11.88
N LYS A 174 24.71 -27.40 -10.64
CA LYS A 174 25.23 -26.60 -9.50
C LYS A 174 26.52 -25.83 -9.82
N ASN A 175 27.26 -26.25 -10.85
CA ASN A 175 28.40 -25.54 -11.41
C ASN A 175 28.02 -24.22 -12.10
N VAL A 176 26.78 -23.99 -12.46
CA VAL A 176 26.29 -22.74 -13.10
C VAL A 176 26.31 -21.56 -12.11
N LEU A 177 26.17 -21.82 -10.80
CA LEU A 177 26.26 -20.77 -9.77
C LEU A 177 27.60 -20.01 -9.79
N VAL A 178 28.67 -20.69 -10.16
CA VAL A 178 30.01 -20.08 -10.30
C VAL A 178 30.12 -19.25 -11.59
N SER A 179 29.08 -19.28 -12.42
CA SER A 179 29.10 -18.78 -13.79
C SER A 179 28.41 -17.42 -13.96
N PHE A 180 27.97 -16.78 -12.88
CA PHE A 180 27.34 -15.46 -12.94
C PHE A 180 28.17 -14.36 -12.29
N ASN A 181 28.14 -13.18 -12.86
CA ASN A 181 28.57 -11.94 -12.25
C ASN A 181 27.33 -11.16 -11.87
N GLN A 182 27.33 -10.60 -10.66
CA GLN A 182 26.26 -9.76 -10.15
C GLN A 182 26.67 -8.29 -10.20
N LYS A 183 25.74 -7.46 -10.63
CA LYS A 183 25.82 -5.99 -10.52
C LYS A 183 24.63 -5.50 -9.72
N ILE A 184 24.88 -4.66 -8.72
CA ILE A 184 23.85 -4.05 -7.90
C ILE A 184 23.84 -2.56 -8.18
N ASN A 185 22.67 -2.01 -8.55
CA ASN A 185 22.42 -0.60 -8.72
C ASN A 185 21.47 -0.14 -7.61
N ILE A 186 21.86 0.90 -6.89
CA ILE A 186 21.03 1.49 -5.82
C ILE A 186 20.81 2.96 -6.15
N ASN A 187 19.53 3.36 -6.17
CA ASN A 187 19.16 4.76 -6.24
C ASN A 187 17.90 5.03 -5.38
N PRO A 188 17.54 6.30 -5.15
CA PRO A 188 16.40 6.63 -4.27
C PRO A 188 15.04 6.05 -4.71
N LYS A 189 14.88 5.66 -5.97
CA LYS A 189 13.63 5.17 -6.53
C LYS A 189 13.56 3.64 -6.62
N TYR A 190 14.70 2.94 -6.67
CA TYR A 190 14.74 1.48 -6.76
C TYR A 190 16.09 0.90 -6.35
N ILE A 191 16.06 -0.40 -6.04
CA ILE A 191 17.24 -1.27 -5.93
C ILE A 191 17.12 -2.30 -7.04
N GLU A 192 18.21 -2.52 -7.77
CA GLU A 192 18.24 -3.45 -8.89
C GLU A 192 19.43 -4.38 -8.77
N SER A 193 19.19 -5.67 -8.92
CA SER A 193 20.19 -6.71 -8.97
C SER A 193 20.17 -7.36 -10.36
N ILE A 194 21.29 -7.34 -11.05
CA ILE A 194 21.42 -7.85 -12.41
C ILE A 194 22.48 -8.95 -12.41
N TYR A 195 22.13 -10.09 -12.95
CA TYR A 195 23.02 -11.23 -13.08
C TYR A 195 23.38 -11.45 -14.55
N TYR A 196 24.66 -11.51 -14.85
CA TYR A 196 25.22 -11.70 -16.17
C TYR A 196 25.91 -13.06 -16.27
N TYR A 197 25.91 -13.65 -17.47
CA TYR A 197 26.72 -14.84 -17.71
C TYR A 197 28.21 -14.50 -17.58
N LYS A 198 28.98 -15.32 -16.87
CA LYS A 198 30.39 -15.06 -16.63
C LYS A 198 31.23 -15.18 -17.91
N ASN A 199 30.82 -16.06 -18.81
CA ASN A 199 31.43 -16.27 -20.13
C ASN A 199 31.00 -15.21 -21.16
N ASP A 200 29.92 -14.48 -20.89
CA ASP A 200 29.42 -13.36 -21.71
C ASP A 200 28.85 -12.25 -20.82
N PRO A 201 29.69 -11.30 -20.36
CA PRO A 201 29.24 -10.21 -19.48
C PRO A 201 28.27 -9.23 -20.14
N THR A 202 28.02 -9.33 -21.44
CA THR A 202 27.05 -8.51 -22.13
C THR A 202 25.65 -9.10 -22.12
N LYS A 203 25.55 -10.41 -21.83
CA LYS A 203 24.29 -11.14 -21.81
C LYS A 203 23.73 -11.22 -20.39
N GLU A 204 22.57 -10.59 -20.19
CA GLU A 204 21.83 -10.70 -18.91
C GLU A 204 21.16 -12.07 -18.82
N PHE A 205 21.29 -12.70 -17.63
CA PHE A 205 20.57 -13.89 -17.28
C PHE A 205 19.20 -13.53 -16.66
N ILE A 206 19.23 -12.64 -15.66
CA ILE A 206 18.07 -12.18 -14.95
C ILE A 206 18.33 -10.81 -14.32
N ARG A 207 17.29 -10.01 -14.27
CA ARG A 207 17.27 -8.72 -13.60
C ARG A 207 16.12 -8.68 -12.63
N ILE A 208 16.39 -8.28 -11.40
CA ILE A 208 15.40 -8.11 -10.35
C ILE A 208 15.45 -6.68 -9.87
N LYS A 209 14.30 -6.01 -9.86
CA LYS A 209 14.19 -4.61 -9.49
C LYS A 209 13.15 -4.47 -8.39
N TYR A 210 13.57 -3.98 -7.23
CA TYR A 210 12.69 -3.59 -6.15
C TYR A 210 12.39 -2.11 -6.23
N ILE A 211 11.12 -1.76 -6.26
CA ILE A 211 10.62 -0.38 -6.28
C ILE A 211 9.79 -0.18 -5.01
N PRO A 212 10.25 0.69 -4.10
CA PRO A 212 9.46 1.00 -2.90
C PRO A 212 8.06 1.52 -3.25
N PRO A 213 7.04 1.24 -2.44
CA PRO A 213 7.10 0.59 -1.13
C PRO A 213 7.05 -0.94 -1.14
N GLY A 214 6.76 -1.63 -2.23
CA GLY A 214 6.58 -3.08 -2.17
C GLY A 214 6.47 -3.78 -3.52
N ARG A 215 6.99 -3.18 -4.60
CA ARG A 215 6.92 -3.78 -5.93
C ARG A 215 8.24 -4.45 -6.30
N ILE A 216 8.18 -5.70 -6.73
CA ILE A 216 9.32 -6.45 -7.27
C ILE A 216 9.01 -6.79 -8.72
N LEU A 217 9.93 -6.48 -9.61
CA LEU A 217 9.88 -6.84 -11.02
C LEU A 217 11.01 -7.81 -11.32
N ILE A 218 10.68 -8.90 -11.98
CA ILE A 218 11.65 -9.91 -12.38
C ILE A 218 11.64 -9.98 -13.90
N TYR A 219 12.77 -9.67 -14.51
CA TYR A 219 12.97 -9.76 -15.95
C TYR A 219 13.87 -10.95 -16.23
N LYS A 220 13.39 -11.88 -17.00
CA LYS A 220 14.22 -12.97 -17.52
C LYS A 220 14.98 -12.45 -18.73
N GLY A 221 16.29 -12.67 -18.77
CA GLY A 221 17.12 -12.32 -19.92
C GLY A 221 16.63 -13.00 -21.19
N ASP A 222 16.92 -12.40 -22.33
CA ASP A 222 16.54 -12.99 -23.61
C ASP A 222 17.30 -14.30 -23.81
N PRO A 223 16.61 -15.40 -24.08
CA PRO A 223 17.25 -16.71 -24.31
C PRO A 223 17.93 -16.82 -25.68
N SER A 224 17.86 -15.77 -26.54
CA SER A 224 18.46 -15.76 -27.89
C SER A 224 19.96 -15.66 -27.89
#